data_62737f0425acbf26737b28c202641673
#
_entry.id   62737f0425acbf26737b28c202641673
#
_cell.length_a   1.000
_cell.length_b   1.000
_cell.length_c   1.000
_cell.angle_alpha   90.00
_cell.angle_beta   90.00
_cell.angle_gamma   90.00
#
_symmetry.space_group_name_H-M   'P 1'
#
loop_
_entity.id
_entity.type
_entity.pdbx_description
1 polymer ?
#
loop_
_entity_poly.entity_id
_entity_poly.type
_entity_poly.pdbx_seq_one_letter_code
_entity_poly.pdbx_strand_id
1 'polypeptide(L)'
;MQTPEEFQARIVKAQQAMKEFGLSAIVLEPGPAMMYLTGVRWGKSERSFIVVIPAKGEPAWVLPGFEEMRARELIRAGSDIRVWQEDESPFERVAQALKDRGVTAGRVGMDDAARFFVFDGVRKQAPKLDYVSATQTLKSAGVDLTQPAGRGRKQ
;
A
#
# COMPACT_ATOMS: atom_id res chain seq x y z
N MET A 1 4.89 22.03 1.54
CA MET A 1 4.65 20.87 2.40
C MET A 1 3.22 20.37 2.21
N GLN A 2 3.06 19.07 2.03
CA GLN A 2 1.74 18.50 1.83
C GLN A 2 1.02 18.31 3.16
N THR A 3 -0.28 18.51 3.13
CA THR A 3 -1.15 18.35 4.29
C THR A 3 -1.84 16.99 4.24
N PRO A 4 -2.41 16.52 5.35
CA PRO A 4 -3.22 15.30 5.32
C PRO A 4 -4.35 15.37 4.30
N GLU A 5 -4.95 16.55 4.10
CA GLU A 5 -6.01 16.74 3.11
C GLU A 5 -5.50 16.54 1.69
N GLU A 6 -4.28 16.97 1.42
CA GLU A 6 -3.67 16.77 0.10
C GLU A 6 -3.42 15.30 -0.18
N PHE A 7 -2.94 14.55 0.82
CA PHE A 7 -2.75 13.11 0.66
C PHE A 7 -4.09 12.39 0.49
N GLN A 8 -5.10 12.82 1.24
CA GLN A 8 -6.44 12.25 1.08
C GLN A 8 -6.96 12.49 -0.34
N ALA A 9 -6.75 13.67 -0.89
CA ALA A 9 -7.16 13.98 -2.26
C ALA A 9 -6.42 13.11 -3.27
N ARG A 10 -5.13 12.84 -3.04
CA ARG A 10 -4.35 11.96 -3.91
C ARG A 10 -4.87 10.53 -3.88
N ILE A 11 -5.25 10.05 -2.69
CA ILE A 11 -5.82 8.72 -2.53
C ILE A 11 -7.16 8.63 -3.26
N VAL A 12 -8.01 9.65 -3.13
CA VAL A 12 -9.30 9.67 -3.83
C VAL A 12 -9.08 9.61 -5.35
N LYS A 13 -8.10 10.35 -5.84
CA LYS A 13 -7.78 10.32 -7.27
C LYS A 13 -7.30 8.93 -7.70
N ALA A 14 -6.49 8.27 -6.87
CA ALA A 14 -6.05 6.91 -7.15
C ALA A 14 -7.23 5.95 -7.15
N GLN A 15 -8.19 6.13 -6.23
CA GLN A 15 -9.39 5.30 -6.18
C GLN A 15 -10.26 5.49 -7.42
N GLN A 16 -10.34 6.69 -7.95
CA GLN A 16 -11.04 6.95 -9.21
C GLN A 16 -10.35 6.22 -10.37
N ALA A 17 -9.01 6.27 -10.41
CA ALA A 17 -8.25 5.56 -11.44
C ALA A 17 -8.43 4.05 -11.30
N MET A 18 -8.50 3.53 -10.08
CA MET A 18 -8.76 2.11 -9.85
C MET A 18 -10.07 1.68 -10.49
N LYS A 19 -11.11 2.49 -10.36
CA LYS A 19 -12.40 2.18 -10.98
C LYS A 19 -12.29 2.15 -12.49
N GLU A 20 -11.57 3.10 -13.07
CA GLU A 20 -11.37 3.15 -14.51
C GLU A 20 -10.62 1.93 -15.04
N PHE A 21 -9.65 1.45 -14.28
CA PHE A 21 -8.82 0.32 -14.69
C PHE A 21 -9.32 -1.03 -14.17
N GLY A 22 -10.43 -1.02 -13.45
CA GLY A 22 -11.03 -2.24 -12.94
C GLY A 22 -10.27 -2.90 -11.81
N LEU A 23 -9.60 -2.12 -10.98
CA LEU A 23 -8.91 -2.64 -9.81
C LEU A 23 -9.75 -2.47 -8.57
N SER A 24 -9.77 -3.49 -7.72
CA SER A 24 -10.49 -3.45 -6.44
C SER A 24 -9.64 -2.92 -5.31
N ALA A 25 -8.32 -3.02 -5.45
CA ALA A 25 -7.37 -2.50 -4.47
C ALA A 25 -5.99 -2.40 -5.10
N ILE A 26 -5.11 -1.65 -4.43
CA ILE A 26 -3.68 -1.60 -4.75
C ILE A 26 -2.92 -1.90 -3.47
N VAL A 27 -1.90 -2.74 -3.58
CA VAL A 27 -1.02 -3.11 -2.45
C VAL A 27 0.35 -2.52 -2.72
N LEU A 28 0.86 -1.72 -1.78
CA LEU A 28 2.12 -1.01 -1.95
C LEU A 28 3.10 -1.34 -0.83
N GLU A 29 4.36 -1.53 -1.22
CA GLU A 29 5.49 -1.53 -0.30
C GLU A 29 6.06 -0.11 -0.19
N PRO A 30 6.99 0.15 0.74
CA PRO A 30 7.68 1.44 0.80
C PRO A 30 8.33 1.77 -0.55
N GLY A 31 8.12 2.97 -1.02
CA GLY A 31 8.62 3.43 -2.30
C GLY A 31 7.93 4.69 -2.76
N PRO A 32 8.15 5.08 -4.01
CA PRO A 32 7.58 6.33 -4.54
C PRO A 32 6.07 6.45 -4.45
N ALA A 33 5.35 5.37 -4.74
CA ALA A 33 3.89 5.40 -4.71
C ALA A 33 3.35 5.59 -3.29
N MET A 34 3.89 4.85 -2.33
CA MET A 34 3.48 5.01 -0.93
C MET A 34 3.75 6.44 -0.45
N MET A 35 4.93 6.95 -0.73
CA MET A 35 5.31 8.30 -0.33
C MET A 35 4.41 9.36 -0.95
N TYR A 36 4.15 9.24 -2.25
CA TYR A 36 3.32 10.21 -2.96
C TYR A 36 1.89 10.22 -2.44
N LEU A 37 1.31 9.05 -2.26
CA LEU A 37 -0.11 8.93 -1.89
C LEU A 37 -0.36 9.14 -0.42
N THR A 38 0.57 8.78 0.45
CA THR A 38 0.33 8.78 1.89
C THR A 38 1.24 9.69 2.69
N GLY A 39 2.34 10.14 2.08
CA GLY A 39 3.34 10.94 2.77
C GLY A 39 4.30 10.12 3.62
N VAL A 40 4.10 8.82 3.70
CA VAL A 40 4.95 7.97 4.52
C VAL A 40 6.23 7.61 3.77
N ARG A 41 7.35 7.99 4.36
CA ARG A 41 8.68 7.69 3.85
C ARG A 41 9.26 6.60 4.74
N TRP A 42 9.47 5.42 4.17
CA TRP A 42 9.92 4.25 4.91
C TRP A 42 10.87 3.44 4.05
N GLY A 43 11.83 2.78 4.67
CA GLY A 43 12.76 1.93 3.93
C GLY A 43 12.27 0.49 3.87
N LYS A 44 12.58 -0.19 2.77
CA LYS A 44 12.31 -1.61 2.67
C LYS A 44 13.27 -2.40 3.56
N SER A 45 12.76 -3.38 4.27
CA SER A 45 13.58 -4.29 5.08
C SER A 45 12.96 -5.68 4.97
N GLU A 46 13.59 -6.67 5.61
CA GLU A 46 13.02 -8.02 5.63
C GLU A 46 11.70 -8.06 6.40
N ARG A 47 11.43 -7.05 7.23
CA ARG A 47 10.14 -6.95 7.92
C ARG A 47 9.19 -6.12 7.09
N SER A 48 8.17 -6.77 6.56
CA SER A 48 7.24 -6.15 5.61
C SER A 48 6.41 -5.02 6.24
N PHE A 49 6.33 -3.93 5.50
CA PHE A 49 5.58 -2.73 5.85
C PHE A 49 4.76 -2.42 4.60
N ILE A 50 3.45 -2.51 4.69
CA ILE A 50 2.57 -2.51 3.52
C ILE A 50 1.39 -1.61 3.75
N VAL A 51 0.93 -0.91 2.70
CA VAL A 51 -0.36 -0.23 2.72
C VAL A 51 -1.25 -0.85 1.66
N VAL A 52 -2.50 -1.13 2.04
CA VAL A 52 -3.53 -1.60 1.15
C VAL A 52 -4.47 -0.43 0.91
N ILE A 53 -4.61 -0.01 -0.34
CA ILE A 53 -5.53 1.07 -0.69
C ILE A 53 -6.68 0.46 -1.47
N PRO A 54 -7.86 0.32 -0.83
CA PRO A 54 -9.01 -0.25 -1.53
C PRO A 54 -9.62 0.77 -2.48
N ALA A 55 -10.39 0.31 -3.45
CA ALA A 55 -11.11 1.22 -4.34
C ALA A 55 -12.15 2.04 -3.59
N LYS A 56 -12.63 1.53 -2.46
CA LYS A 56 -13.57 2.23 -1.58
C LYS A 56 -13.12 2.07 -0.14
N GLY A 57 -13.14 3.16 0.61
CA GLY A 57 -12.81 3.13 2.03
C GLY A 57 -11.41 3.60 2.31
N GLU A 58 -11.04 3.58 3.57
CA GLU A 58 -9.74 4.08 3.98
C GLU A 58 -8.64 3.04 3.77
N PRO A 59 -7.40 3.49 3.62
CA PRO A 59 -6.27 2.57 3.55
C PRO A 59 -6.14 1.74 4.82
N ALA A 60 -5.58 0.55 4.69
CA ALA A 60 -5.23 -0.29 5.82
C ALA A 60 -3.72 -0.52 5.77
N TRP A 61 -3.08 -0.39 6.93
CA TRP A 61 -1.64 -0.53 7.05
C TRP A 61 -1.32 -1.84 7.74
N VAL A 62 -0.27 -2.51 7.25
CA VAL A 62 0.23 -3.75 7.86
C VAL A 62 1.70 -3.53 8.16
N LEU A 63 2.07 -3.60 9.43
CA LEU A 63 3.43 -3.24 9.82
C LEU A 63 3.91 -4.06 11.01
N PRO A 64 5.24 -4.19 11.20
CA PRO A 64 5.76 -4.97 12.32
C PRO A 64 5.54 -4.26 13.65
N GLY A 65 5.21 -5.04 14.68
CA GLY A 65 4.93 -4.51 16.01
C GLY A 65 6.08 -3.71 16.60
N PHE A 66 7.26 -4.12 16.31
CA PHE A 66 8.51 -3.50 16.66
C PHE A 66 8.61 -2.05 16.17
N GLU A 67 7.96 -1.71 15.05
CA GLU A 67 7.98 -0.39 14.43
C GLU A 67 6.70 0.40 14.64
N GLU A 68 5.77 -0.14 15.41
CA GLU A 68 4.42 0.43 15.52
C GLU A 68 4.41 1.88 15.99
N MET A 69 5.17 2.17 17.03
CA MET A 69 5.18 3.51 17.60
C MET A 69 5.65 4.56 16.59
N ARG A 70 6.75 4.27 15.91
CA ARG A 70 7.28 5.17 14.90
C ARG A 70 6.33 5.32 13.71
N ALA A 71 5.74 4.21 13.28
CA ALA A 71 4.81 4.23 12.16
C ALA A 71 3.58 5.09 12.47
N ARG A 72 3.05 4.98 13.67
CA ARG A 72 1.88 5.77 14.07
C ARG A 72 2.15 7.26 14.07
N GLU A 73 3.40 7.66 14.31
CA GLU A 73 3.78 9.07 14.24
C GLU A 73 3.76 9.59 12.80
N LEU A 74 4.03 8.72 11.83
CA LEU A 74 4.15 9.11 10.42
C LEU A 74 2.84 8.96 9.64
N ILE A 75 2.01 7.99 10.01
CA ILE A 75 0.79 7.69 9.24
C ILE A 75 -0.28 8.75 9.51
N ARG A 76 -0.74 9.39 8.43
CA ARG A 76 -1.83 10.35 8.47
C ARG A 76 -2.97 9.98 7.53
N ALA A 77 -2.78 8.93 6.73
CA ALA A 77 -3.77 8.45 5.77
C ALA A 77 -4.44 7.23 6.35
N GLY A 78 -5.64 7.41 6.88
CA GLY A 78 -6.38 6.34 7.51
C GLY A 78 -5.92 6.06 8.93
N SER A 79 -6.67 5.23 9.62
CA SER A 79 -6.39 4.87 11.02
C SER A 79 -6.38 3.35 11.25
N ASP A 80 -6.59 2.57 10.20
CA ASP A 80 -6.61 1.11 10.30
C ASP A 80 -5.18 0.58 10.21
N ILE A 81 -4.59 0.33 11.36
CA ILE A 81 -3.21 -0.14 11.46
C ILE A 81 -3.21 -1.53 12.06
N ARG A 82 -2.72 -2.49 11.30
CA ARG A 82 -2.68 -3.90 11.69
C ARG A 82 -1.24 -4.31 11.91
N VAL A 83 -0.97 -4.73 13.11
CA VAL A 83 0.39 -5.03 13.55
C VAL A 83 0.61 -6.53 13.50
N TRP A 84 1.77 -6.96 13.01
CA TRP A 84 2.14 -8.37 13.05
C TRP A 84 3.36 -8.56 13.95
N GLN A 85 3.38 -9.66 14.69
CA GLN A 85 4.47 -10.01 15.59
C GLN A 85 5.41 -11.00 14.88
N GLU A 86 6.59 -11.23 15.48
CA GLU A 86 7.64 -12.02 14.83
C GLU A 86 7.21 -13.44 14.45
N ASP A 87 6.25 -14.01 15.16
CA ASP A 87 5.74 -15.35 14.88
C ASP A 87 4.50 -15.36 13.99
N GLU A 88 4.12 -14.19 13.47
CA GLU A 88 2.93 -14.04 12.65
C GLU A 88 3.29 -13.72 11.20
N SER A 89 2.36 -13.94 10.28
CA SER A 89 2.55 -13.63 8.87
C SER A 89 2.01 -12.23 8.55
N PRO A 90 2.85 -11.32 8.04
CA PRO A 90 2.33 -10.04 7.56
C PRO A 90 1.35 -10.21 6.40
N PHE A 91 1.54 -11.27 5.60
CA PHE A 91 0.71 -11.47 4.41
C PHE A 91 -0.69 -11.96 4.76
N GLU A 92 -0.83 -12.66 5.89
CA GLU A 92 -2.13 -13.01 6.42
C GLU A 92 -2.90 -11.76 6.82
N ARG A 93 -2.21 -10.77 7.40
CA ARG A 93 -2.81 -9.48 7.75
C ARG A 93 -3.25 -8.71 6.50
N VAL A 94 -2.45 -8.77 5.44
CA VAL A 94 -2.81 -8.13 4.16
C VAL A 94 -4.06 -8.78 3.59
N ALA A 95 -4.11 -10.11 3.57
CA ALA A 95 -5.27 -10.83 3.06
C ALA A 95 -6.52 -10.50 3.87
N GLN A 96 -6.39 -10.41 5.18
CA GLN A 96 -7.50 -10.04 6.05
C GLN A 96 -7.97 -8.62 5.77
N ALA A 97 -7.04 -7.70 5.55
CA ALA A 97 -7.39 -6.31 5.22
C ALA A 97 -8.16 -6.24 3.91
N LEU A 98 -7.74 -6.99 2.90
CA LEU A 98 -8.46 -7.04 1.63
C LEU A 98 -9.87 -7.56 1.84
N LYS A 99 -10.01 -8.63 2.59
CA LYS A 99 -11.31 -9.23 2.89
C LYS A 99 -12.21 -8.24 3.63
N ASP A 100 -11.67 -7.56 4.63
CA ASP A 100 -12.44 -6.60 5.43
C ASP A 100 -12.91 -5.41 4.60
N ARG A 101 -12.22 -5.10 3.51
CA ARG A 101 -12.62 -4.05 2.57
C ARG A 101 -13.54 -4.57 1.47
N GLY A 102 -13.96 -5.83 1.56
CA GLY A 102 -14.86 -6.43 0.58
C GLY A 102 -14.16 -6.88 -0.69
N VAL A 103 -12.83 -6.96 -0.67
CA VAL A 103 -12.04 -7.38 -1.84
C VAL A 103 -11.83 -8.89 -1.76
N THR A 104 -12.84 -9.63 -2.22
CA THR A 104 -12.83 -11.10 -2.17
C THR A 104 -12.69 -11.73 -3.55
N ALA A 105 -12.83 -10.93 -4.60
CA ALA A 105 -12.67 -11.35 -5.97
C ALA A 105 -12.24 -10.15 -6.79
N GLY A 106 -11.80 -10.39 -8.00
CA GLY A 106 -11.41 -9.31 -8.90
C GLY A 106 -9.92 -9.04 -8.90
N ARG A 107 -9.55 -7.88 -9.38
CA ARG A 107 -8.16 -7.55 -9.68
C ARG A 107 -7.55 -6.66 -8.61
N VAL A 108 -6.34 -7.03 -8.19
CA VAL A 108 -5.56 -6.25 -7.22
C VAL A 108 -4.27 -5.83 -7.90
N GLY A 109 -3.99 -4.53 -7.87
CA GLY A 109 -2.78 -3.98 -8.44
C GLY A 109 -1.62 -4.08 -7.46
N MET A 110 -0.49 -4.57 -7.96
CA MET A 110 0.75 -4.60 -7.20
C MET A 110 1.71 -3.57 -7.76
N ASP A 111 2.45 -2.92 -6.89
CA ASP A 111 3.54 -2.05 -7.30
C ASP A 111 4.59 -2.91 -8.03
N ASP A 112 5.00 -2.50 -9.22
CA ASP A 112 6.01 -3.23 -9.99
C ASP A 112 7.34 -3.32 -9.24
N ALA A 113 7.61 -2.38 -8.34
CA ALA A 113 8.81 -2.40 -7.52
C ALA A 113 8.66 -3.28 -6.27
N ALA A 114 7.50 -3.89 -6.06
CA ALA A 114 7.30 -4.78 -4.92
C ALA A 114 8.18 -6.02 -5.08
N ARG A 115 8.80 -6.42 -3.99
CA ARG A 115 9.67 -7.60 -4.00
C ARG A 115 8.84 -8.86 -4.19
N PHE A 116 9.44 -9.83 -4.86
CA PHE A 116 8.71 -11.06 -5.19
C PHE A 116 8.14 -11.75 -3.95
N PHE A 117 8.91 -11.82 -2.85
CA PHE A 117 8.42 -12.54 -1.68
C PHE A 117 7.17 -11.89 -1.07
N VAL A 118 7.02 -10.58 -1.24
CA VAL A 118 5.81 -9.87 -0.79
C VAL A 118 4.63 -10.25 -1.65
N PHE A 119 4.79 -10.15 -2.96
CA PHE A 119 3.75 -10.54 -3.90
C PHE A 119 3.35 -12.00 -3.69
N ASP A 120 4.33 -12.88 -3.63
CA ASP A 120 4.10 -14.32 -3.47
C ASP A 120 3.40 -14.63 -2.14
N GLY A 121 3.80 -13.94 -1.08
CA GLY A 121 3.18 -14.10 0.23
C GLY A 121 1.72 -13.70 0.23
N VAL A 122 1.39 -12.56 -0.36
CA VAL A 122 0.01 -12.09 -0.47
C VAL A 122 -0.80 -13.05 -1.34
N ARG A 123 -0.25 -13.44 -2.49
CA ARG A 123 -0.91 -14.34 -3.42
C ARG A 123 -1.27 -15.68 -2.77
N LYS A 124 -0.38 -16.21 -1.96
CA LYS A 124 -0.64 -17.49 -1.27
C LYS A 124 -1.74 -17.37 -0.24
N GLN A 125 -1.86 -16.21 0.41
CA GLN A 125 -2.88 -15.99 1.42
C GLN A 125 -4.24 -15.61 0.81
N ALA A 126 -4.25 -15.02 -0.38
CA ALA A 126 -5.47 -14.61 -1.07
C ALA A 126 -5.42 -15.05 -2.52
N PRO A 127 -5.44 -16.39 -2.78
CA PRO A 127 -5.20 -16.92 -4.12
C PRO A 127 -6.35 -16.72 -5.12
N LYS A 128 -7.52 -16.34 -4.64
CA LYS A 128 -8.68 -16.13 -5.54
C LYS A 128 -8.66 -14.79 -6.25
N LEU A 129 -7.78 -13.89 -5.84
CA LEU A 129 -7.67 -12.58 -6.45
C LEU A 129 -6.74 -12.67 -7.67
N ASP A 130 -6.99 -11.78 -8.63
CA ASP A 130 -6.20 -11.70 -9.85
C ASP A 130 -5.21 -10.54 -9.70
N TYR A 131 -3.93 -10.85 -9.61
CA TYR A 131 -2.89 -9.84 -9.34
C TYR A 131 -2.32 -9.30 -10.64
N VAL A 132 -2.30 -7.97 -10.76
CA VAL A 132 -1.82 -7.29 -11.97
C VAL A 132 -0.92 -6.13 -11.57
N SER A 133 -0.20 -5.58 -12.54
CA SER A 133 0.62 -4.38 -12.32
C SER A 133 -0.27 -3.17 -12.03
N ALA A 134 0.10 -2.38 -11.03
CA ALA A 134 -0.61 -1.15 -10.70
C ALA A 134 -0.05 0.06 -11.46
N THR A 135 0.99 -0.12 -12.26
CA THR A 135 1.73 1.00 -12.87
C THR A 135 0.85 1.95 -13.67
N GLN A 136 0.01 1.42 -14.57
CA GLN A 136 -0.82 2.28 -15.40
C GLN A 136 -1.85 3.05 -14.57
N THR A 137 -2.43 2.39 -13.58
CA THR A 137 -3.40 3.02 -12.69
C THR A 137 -2.74 4.14 -11.89
N LEU A 138 -1.55 3.89 -11.34
CA LEU A 138 -0.82 4.88 -10.56
C LEU A 138 -0.41 6.07 -11.41
N LYS A 139 0.07 5.84 -12.63
CA LYS A 139 0.42 6.91 -13.54
C LYS A 139 -0.80 7.76 -13.90
N SER A 140 -1.93 7.12 -14.14
CA SER A 140 -3.18 7.81 -14.43
C SER A 140 -3.60 8.72 -13.27
N ALA A 141 -3.28 8.31 -12.05
CA ALA A 141 -3.58 9.08 -10.84
C ALA A 141 -2.55 10.19 -10.58
N GLY A 142 -1.54 10.32 -11.43
CA GLY A 142 -0.53 11.37 -11.28
C GLY A 142 0.67 11.00 -10.42
N VAL A 143 0.82 9.71 -10.11
CA VAL A 143 1.95 9.26 -9.30
C VAL A 143 3.22 9.20 -10.14
N ASP A 144 4.27 9.87 -9.68
CA ASP A 144 5.57 9.83 -10.33
C ASP A 144 6.38 8.68 -9.74
N LEU A 145 6.46 7.58 -10.48
CA LEU A 145 7.15 6.38 -10.04
C LEU A 145 8.66 6.44 -10.22
N THR A 146 9.16 7.51 -10.83
CA THR A 146 10.60 7.69 -11.00
C THR A 146 11.26 8.37 -9.81
N GLN A 147 10.47 8.97 -8.93
CA GLN A 147 10.99 9.63 -7.74
C GLN A 147 11.47 8.59 -6.74
N PRO A 148 12.74 8.60 -6.36
CA PRO A 148 13.20 7.65 -5.34
C PRO A 148 12.63 8.03 -3.98
N ALA A 149 11.88 7.12 -3.39
CA ALA A 149 11.33 7.35 -2.06
C ALA A 149 12.47 7.33 -1.04
N GLY A 150 12.36 8.17 -0.03
CA GLY A 150 13.34 8.21 1.03
C GLY A 150 14.65 8.91 0.70
N ARG A 151 14.78 9.50 -0.47
CA ARG A 151 15.96 10.27 -0.80
C ARG A 151 15.99 11.54 0.02
N GLY A 152 16.96 11.63 0.76
CA GLY A 152 17.21 12.80 1.54
C GLY A 152 18.11 13.74 0.84
N ARG A 153 18.67 13.66 0.59
CA ARG A 153 19.47 13.86 -0.01
C ARG A 153 20.29 14.19 -0.61
N LYS A 154 20.87 14.03 -0.63
CA LYS A 154 21.44 14.08 -1.31
C LYS A 154 22.18 14.14 -1.66
N GLN A 155 22.50 14.13 -1.52
CA GLN A 155 23.03 13.90 -1.94
C GLN A 155 23.64 14.31 -2.34
#